data_e6c0f95de2156379d1395b60a9e6b274
#
_entry.id   e6c0f95de2156379d1395b60a9e6b274
#
_cell.length_a   1.000
_cell.length_b   1.000
_cell.length_c   1.000
_cell.angle_alpha   90.00
_cell.angle_beta   90.00
_cell.angle_gamma   90.00
#
_symmetry.space_group_name_H-M   'P 1'
#
loop_
_entity.id
_entity.type
_entity.pdbx_description
1 polymer ?
#
loop_
_entity_poly.entity_id
_entity_poly.type
_entity_poly.pdbx_seq_one_letter_code
_entity_poly.pdbx_strand_id
1 'polypeptide(L)'
;MNWIPLTDVQQLDLIQQNSYSTPQVIFKHSITCSISKMALSRMERAEAPGNIQFYYLDLLNYRAISNAIAEKFKVFHESPQILLIKNGECIFDESHGGIQMEEILEQAAN
;
A
#
# COMPACT_ATOMS: atom_id res chain seq x y z
N MET A 1 -4.66 6.35 -12.04
CA MET A 1 -4.43 6.05 -10.61
C MET A 1 -4.15 7.33 -9.85
N ASN A 2 -4.87 7.56 -8.78
CA ASN A 2 -4.68 8.75 -7.94
C ASN A 2 -3.93 8.37 -6.67
N TRP A 3 -2.60 8.41 -6.74
CA TRP A 3 -1.76 8.12 -5.59
C TRP A 3 -1.76 9.27 -4.61
N ILE A 4 -1.96 8.96 -3.32
CA ILE A 4 -1.82 9.93 -2.24
C ILE A 4 -0.40 9.75 -1.70
N PRO A 5 0.46 10.78 -1.77
CA PRO A 5 1.83 10.63 -1.28
C PRO A 5 1.85 10.40 0.24
N LEU A 6 2.59 9.39 0.66
CA LEU A 6 2.78 9.09 2.08
C LEU A 6 4.14 9.65 2.51
N THR A 7 4.10 10.81 3.16
CA THR A 7 5.32 11.58 3.47
C THR A 7 5.45 11.94 4.94
N ASP A 8 4.46 11.58 5.77
CA ASP A 8 4.44 11.91 7.18
C ASP A 8 3.92 10.69 7.95
N VAL A 9 4.64 10.32 9.01
CA VAL A 9 4.27 9.15 9.81
C VAL A 9 2.89 9.30 10.44
N GLN A 10 2.44 10.53 10.68
CA GLN A 10 1.11 10.77 11.24
C GLN A 10 -0.01 10.37 10.30
N GLN A 11 0.26 10.29 9.00
CA GLN A 11 -0.73 9.79 8.04
C GLN A 11 -1.11 8.34 8.32
N LEU A 12 -0.24 7.58 8.99
CA LEU A 12 -0.56 6.18 9.31
C LEU A 12 -1.74 6.06 10.26
N ASP A 13 -1.88 6.98 11.20
CA ASP A 13 -3.03 7.01 12.10
C ASP A 13 -4.31 7.34 11.33
N LEU A 14 -4.20 8.27 10.39
CA LEU A 14 -5.32 8.66 9.53
C LEU A 14 -5.75 7.48 8.64
N ILE A 15 -4.78 6.78 8.06
CA ILE A 15 -5.05 5.59 7.25
C ILE A 15 -5.79 4.54 8.08
N GLN A 16 -5.32 4.30 9.29
CA GLN A 16 -5.95 3.32 10.18
C GLN A 16 -7.40 3.72 10.50
N GLN A 17 -7.63 4.98 10.83
CA GLN A 17 -8.98 5.47 11.14
C GLN A 17 -9.90 5.40 9.92
N ASN A 18 -9.42 5.85 8.77
CA ASN A 18 -10.22 5.83 7.55
C ASN A 18 -10.55 4.43 7.09
N SER A 19 -9.74 3.45 7.46
CA SER A 19 -9.94 2.06 7.05
C SER A 19 -11.20 1.42 7.63
N TYR A 20 -11.78 2.01 8.65
CA TYR A 20 -13.06 1.54 9.20
C TYR A 20 -14.24 1.88 8.28
N SER A 21 -14.09 2.89 7.43
CA SER A 21 -15.13 3.30 6.49
C SER A 21 -14.81 2.92 5.06
N THR A 22 -13.54 3.01 4.67
CA THR A 22 -13.08 2.82 3.31
C THR A 22 -11.76 2.04 3.33
N PRO A 23 -11.63 0.97 2.53
CA PRO A 23 -10.36 0.25 2.47
C PRO A 23 -9.23 1.17 2.02
N GLN A 24 -8.05 0.97 2.60
CA GLN A 24 -6.84 1.76 2.33
C GLN A 24 -5.76 0.83 1.83
N VAL A 25 -5.07 1.24 0.77
CA VAL A 25 -3.95 0.48 0.23
C VAL A 25 -2.67 1.32 0.36
N ILE A 26 -1.62 0.70 0.87
CA ILE A 26 -0.29 1.31 0.92
C ILE A 26 0.60 0.55 -0.05
N PHE A 27 1.22 1.26 -0.99
CA PHE A 27 2.20 0.69 -1.90
C PHE A 27 3.58 1.20 -1.54
N LYS A 28 4.45 0.28 -1.10
CA LYS A 28 5.86 0.58 -0.82
C LYS A 28 6.66 0.39 -2.09
N HIS A 29 7.24 1.46 -2.59
CA HIS A 29 7.96 1.47 -3.86
C HIS A 29 9.42 1.86 -3.67
N SER A 30 10.32 1.12 -4.32
CA SER A 30 11.73 1.47 -4.41
C SER A 30 12.01 2.00 -5.82
N ILE A 31 12.38 3.27 -5.90
CA ILE A 31 12.58 3.94 -7.19
C ILE A 31 13.80 3.42 -7.96
N THR A 32 14.67 2.66 -7.30
CA THR A 32 15.87 2.09 -7.93
C THR A 32 15.74 0.60 -8.28
N CYS A 33 14.59 -0.02 -7.93
CA CYS A 33 14.38 -1.45 -8.13
C CYS A 33 13.52 -1.71 -9.36
N SER A 34 14.02 -2.49 -10.32
CA SER A 34 13.28 -2.79 -11.54
C SER A 34 12.01 -3.59 -11.27
N ILE A 35 12.05 -4.52 -10.32
CA ILE A 35 10.88 -5.31 -9.93
C ILE A 35 9.80 -4.41 -9.35
N SER A 36 10.21 -3.41 -8.56
CA SER A 36 9.28 -2.45 -7.98
C SER A 36 8.65 -1.56 -9.06
N LYS A 37 9.45 -1.15 -10.05
CA LYS A 37 8.93 -0.36 -11.18
C LYS A 37 7.92 -1.15 -12.00
N MET A 38 8.15 -2.44 -12.17
CA MET A 38 7.20 -3.31 -12.88
C MET A 38 5.89 -3.44 -12.11
N ALA A 39 5.97 -3.60 -10.79
CA ALA A 39 4.78 -3.67 -9.94
C ALA A 39 3.99 -2.37 -10.00
N LEU A 40 4.67 -1.22 -9.91
CA LEU A 40 4.03 0.09 -10.03
C LEU A 40 3.32 0.22 -11.38
N SER A 41 3.99 -0.18 -12.45
CA SER A 41 3.41 -0.11 -13.79
C SER A 41 2.14 -0.96 -13.91
N ARG A 42 2.16 -2.17 -13.33
CA ARG A 42 0.95 -3.02 -13.34
C ARG A 42 -0.20 -2.35 -12.61
N MET A 43 0.09 -1.75 -11.44
CA MET A 43 -0.94 -1.07 -10.66
C MET A 43 -1.50 0.13 -11.42
N GLU A 44 -0.64 0.89 -12.08
CA GLU A 44 -1.07 2.09 -12.81
C GLU A 44 -1.86 1.76 -14.07
N ARG A 45 -1.62 0.61 -14.68
CA ARG A 45 -2.39 0.18 -15.86
C ARG A 45 -3.76 -0.37 -15.48
N ALA A 46 -3.94 -0.77 -14.23
CA ALA A 46 -5.21 -1.31 -13.78
C ALA A 46 -6.18 -0.17 -13.46
N GLU A 47 -7.47 -0.43 -13.64
CA GLU A 47 -8.50 0.53 -13.30
C GLU A 47 -8.73 0.50 -11.80
N ALA A 48 -8.49 1.64 -11.14
CA ALA A 48 -8.66 1.74 -9.69
C ALA A 48 -10.11 2.11 -9.35
N PRO A 49 -10.72 1.43 -8.36
CA PRO A 49 -12.07 1.79 -7.92
C PRO A 49 -12.04 3.09 -7.15
N GLY A 50 -13.16 3.84 -7.19
CA GLY A 50 -13.26 5.09 -6.47
C GLY A 50 -13.49 4.94 -4.96
N ASN A 51 -13.75 3.71 -4.51
CA ASN A 51 -14.08 3.44 -3.11
C ASN A 51 -12.90 2.88 -2.30
N ILE A 52 -11.69 3.01 -2.81
CA ILE A 52 -10.45 2.61 -2.13
C ILE A 52 -9.45 3.75 -2.27
N GLN A 53 -8.75 4.07 -1.18
CA GLN A 53 -7.70 5.08 -1.21
C GLN A 53 -6.35 4.41 -1.35
N PHE A 54 -5.53 4.91 -2.28
CA PHE A 54 -4.23 4.32 -2.60
C PHE A 54 -3.12 5.29 -2.21
N TYR A 55 -2.23 4.84 -1.32
CA TYR A 55 -1.09 5.62 -0.84
C TYR A 55 0.19 5.10 -1.46
N TYR A 56 1.05 6.04 -1.83
CA TYR A 56 2.34 5.76 -2.45
C TYR A 56 3.46 6.15 -1.48
N LEU A 57 4.32 5.20 -1.15
CA LEU A 57 5.48 5.44 -0.30
C LEU A 57 6.76 5.23 -1.09
N ASP A 58 7.59 6.29 -1.19
CA ASP A 58 8.95 6.19 -1.68
C ASP A 58 9.82 5.73 -0.50
N LEU A 59 10.02 4.43 -0.38
CA LEU A 59 10.63 3.86 0.81
C LEU A 59 12.10 4.26 1.01
N LEU A 60 12.81 4.62 -0.06
CA LEU A 60 14.20 5.01 0.06
C LEU A 60 14.35 6.38 0.72
N ASN A 61 13.46 7.31 0.40
CA ASN A 61 13.48 8.66 0.97
C ASN A 61 12.69 8.74 2.28
N TYR A 62 11.81 7.79 2.55
CA TYR A 62 10.95 7.78 3.74
C TYR A 62 11.08 6.46 4.50
N ARG A 63 12.32 6.06 4.76
CA ARG A 63 12.63 4.79 5.39
C ARG A 63 11.97 4.65 6.77
N ALA A 64 11.95 5.73 7.55
CA ALA A 64 11.34 5.73 8.87
C ALA A 64 9.84 5.41 8.80
N ILE A 65 9.15 5.91 7.77
CA ILE A 65 7.74 5.62 7.57
C ILE A 65 7.57 4.15 7.19
N SER A 66 8.43 3.63 6.32
CA SER A 66 8.39 2.21 5.94
C SER A 66 8.55 1.31 7.18
N ASN A 67 9.47 1.65 8.06
CA ASN A 67 9.67 0.89 9.31
C ASN A 67 8.45 0.99 10.23
N ALA A 68 7.85 2.18 10.31
CA ALA A 68 6.65 2.41 11.13
C ALA A 68 5.46 1.60 10.62
N ILE A 69 5.32 1.45 9.29
CA ILE A 69 4.28 0.63 8.68
C ILE A 69 4.42 -0.83 9.12
N ALA A 70 5.63 -1.37 9.01
CA ALA A 70 5.90 -2.75 9.39
C ALA A 70 5.55 -3.01 10.86
N GLU A 71 5.91 -2.07 11.72
CA GLU A 71 5.66 -2.18 13.16
C GLU A 71 4.16 -2.01 13.50
N LYS A 72 3.54 -0.97 12.94
CA LYS A 72 2.14 -0.65 13.25
C LYS A 72 1.17 -1.72 12.75
N PHE A 73 1.38 -2.22 11.55
CA PHE A 73 0.47 -3.17 10.93
C PHE A 73 0.97 -4.63 11.02
N LYS A 74 2.11 -4.83 11.68
CA LYS A 74 2.66 -6.17 11.97
C LYS A 74 2.88 -6.99 10.71
N VAL A 75 3.50 -6.37 9.70
CA VAL A 75 3.81 -7.00 8.43
C VAL A 75 5.31 -6.86 8.17
N PHE A 76 5.99 -7.97 7.93
CA PHE A 76 7.42 -7.93 7.59
C PHE A 76 7.64 -7.07 6.36
N HIS A 77 8.68 -6.24 6.42
CA HIS A 77 9.02 -5.37 5.31
C HIS A 77 9.45 -6.18 4.09
N GLU A 78 8.85 -5.85 2.97
CA GLU A 78 9.26 -6.33 1.65
C GLU A 78 9.23 -5.13 0.69
N SER A 79 9.86 -5.26 -0.47
CA SER A 79 9.87 -4.20 -1.47
C SER A 79 10.01 -4.80 -2.86
N PRO A 80 9.08 -4.53 -3.79
CA PRO A 80 7.82 -3.79 -3.58
C PRO A 80 6.84 -4.57 -2.74
N GLN A 81 5.98 -3.85 -2.04
CA GLN A 81 4.96 -4.48 -1.21
C GLN A 81 3.70 -3.64 -1.19
N ILE A 82 2.53 -4.29 -1.24
CA ILE A 82 1.26 -3.62 -0.97
C ILE A 82 0.68 -4.15 0.33
N LEU A 83 0.01 -3.27 1.06
CA LEU A 83 -0.75 -3.62 2.24
C LEU A 83 -2.17 -3.11 2.07
N LEU A 84 -3.14 -3.97 2.33
CA LEU A 84 -4.55 -3.60 2.33
C LEU A 84 -5.00 -3.47 3.78
N ILE A 85 -5.39 -2.26 4.16
CA ILE A 85 -5.81 -1.93 5.52
C ILE A 85 -7.32 -1.80 5.54
N LYS A 86 -7.97 -2.57 6.39
CA LYS A 86 -9.42 -2.56 6.53
C LYS A 86 -9.77 -2.84 7.99
N ASN A 87 -10.70 -2.05 8.53
CA ASN A 87 -11.12 -2.18 9.93
C ASN A 87 -9.95 -2.05 10.90
N GLY A 88 -9.00 -1.17 10.57
CA GLY A 88 -7.85 -0.86 11.43
C GLY A 88 -6.69 -1.82 11.34
N GLU A 89 -6.77 -2.86 10.51
CA GLU A 89 -5.75 -3.91 10.42
C GLU A 89 -5.34 -4.16 8.97
N CYS A 90 -4.12 -4.67 8.80
CA CYS A 90 -3.69 -5.19 7.51
C CYS A 90 -4.31 -6.58 7.34
N ILE A 91 -5.28 -6.69 6.43
CA ILE A 91 -5.98 -7.95 6.16
C ILE A 91 -5.36 -8.73 5.01
N PHE A 92 -4.53 -8.08 4.21
CA PHE A 92 -3.89 -8.70 3.06
C PHE A 92 -2.64 -7.92 2.71
N ASP A 93 -1.56 -8.62 2.43
CA ASP A 93 -0.34 -8.02 1.90
C ASP A 93 0.22 -8.93 0.83
N GLU A 94 0.93 -8.32 -0.12
CA GLU A 94 1.57 -9.07 -1.20
C GLU A 94 2.83 -8.34 -1.62
N SER A 95 3.77 -9.07 -2.20
CA SER A 95 5.06 -8.49 -2.60
C SER A 95 5.50 -8.99 -3.96
N HIS A 96 6.43 -8.24 -4.56
CA HIS A 96 7.10 -8.60 -5.82
C HIS A 96 6.11 -8.90 -6.96
N GLY A 97 6.26 -10.03 -7.61
CA GLY A 97 5.42 -10.41 -8.75
C GLY A 97 3.99 -10.76 -8.39
N GLY A 98 3.69 -10.94 -7.09
CA GLY A 98 2.33 -11.23 -6.64
C GLY A 98 1.42 -10.02 -6.52
N ILE A 99 1.95 -8.80 -6.68
CA ILE A 99 1.15 -7.58 -6.57
C ILE A 99 0.27 -7.41 -7.81
N GLN A 100 -1.05 -7.53 -7.62
CA GLN A 100 -2.02 -7.39 -8.70
C GLN A 100 -3.28 -6.72 -8.19
N MET A 101 -3.79 -5.77 -8.96
CA MET A 101 -4.98 -5.00 -8.58
C MET A 101 -6.20 -5.90 -8.38
N GLU A 102 -6.38 -6.89 -9.25
CA GLU A 102 -7.52 -7.80 -9.19
C GLU A 102 -7.63 -8.49 -7.82
N GLU A 103 -6.50 -8.98 -7.32
CA GLU A 103 -6.49 -9.66 -6.02
C GLU A 103 -6.75 -8.69 -4.86
N ILE A 104 -6.21 -7.47 -4.96
CA ILE A 104 -6.47 -6.43 -3.96
C ILE A 104 -7.97 -6.15 -3.88
N LEU A 105 -8.63 -6.00 -5.03
CA LEU A 105 -10.07 -5.73 -5.08
C LEU A 105 -10.89 -6.88 -4.50
N GLU A 106 -10.49 -8.11 -4.79
CA GLU A 106 -11.16 -9.30 -4.27
C GLU A 106 -11.06 -9.35 -2.75
N GLN A 107 -9.87 -9.11 -2.20
CA GLN A 107 -9.67 -9.11 -0.76
C GLN A 107 -10.39 -7.95 -0.07
N ALA A 108 -10.45 -6.79 -0.72
CA ALA A 108 -11.13 -5.62 -0.16
C ALA A 108 -12.64 -5.83 -0.06
N ALA A 109 -13.20 -6.67 -0.91
CA ALA A 109 -14.65 -6.95 -0.96
C ALA A 109 -15.11 -7.95 0.11
N ASN A 110 -14.18 -8.66 0.72
CA ASN A 110 -14.51 -9.70 1.71
C ASN A 110 -14.85 -9.14 3.08
#